data_d27d8be149fffc3cb62893f445dbb1e9
#
_entry.id   d27d8be149fffc3cb62893f445dbb1e9
#
_cell.length_a   1.000
_cell.length_b   1.000
_cell.length_c   1.000
_cell.angle_alpha   90.00
_cell.angle_beta   90.00
_cell.angle_gamma   90.00
#
_symmetry.space_group_name_H-M   'P 1'
#
loop_
_entity.id
_entity.type
_entity.pdbx_description
1 polymer ?
#
loop_
_entity_poly.entity_id
_entity_poly.type
_entity_poly.pdbx_seq_one_letter_code
_entity_poly.pdbx_strand_id
1 'polypeptide(L)'
;MPLDLRTRKLAQLAVNYSVSVKPQEKVIISGNIESIDFLVELYKAVILAKAHPIIRFNLPNTDDFFYKYATKEQIENFPKEFMDVLKQADKYIGINTKINTKELSSANPEKITARQKIIHPISTYICNEKDKIRRCTIAFPCQALAQEAEMSLTDYENFVYESCLQDWKKLKEQYNKIKKIFENA
;
A
#
# COMPACT_ATOMS: atom_id res chain seq x y z
N MET A 1 -3.73 17.37 -15.84
CA MET A 1 -3.95 18.30 -14.71
C MET A 1 -2.61 18.60 -14.05
N PRO A 2 -2.36 19.80 -13.50
CA PRO A 2 -1.17 20.03 -12.70
C PRO A 2 -1.20 19.07 -11.50
N LEU A 3 -0.06 18.47 -11.18
CA LEU A 3 0.07 17.53 -10.07
C LEU A 3 -0.24 18.27 -8.76
N ASP A 4 -1.11 17.68 -7.92
CA ASP A 4 -1.36 18.21 -6.58
C ASP A 4 -0.07 18.14 -5.74
N LEU A 5 0.37 19.27 -5.23
CA LEU A 5 1.58 19.35 -4.38
C LEU A 5 1.47 18.51 -3.11
N ARG A 6 0.25 18.23 -2.64
CA ARG A 6 -0.01 17.36 -1.49
C ARG A 6 0.40 15.91 -1.79
N THR A 7 0.19 15.44 -3.03
CA THR A 7 0.64 14.10 -3.49
C THR A 7 2.16 13.94 -3.33
N ARG A 8 2.93 14.96 -3.74
CA ARG A 8 4.39 14.96 -3.56
C ARG A 8 4.79 14.95 -2.09
N LYS A 9 4.15 15.77 -1.26
CA LYS A 9 4.41 15.80 0.19
C LYS A 9 4.12 14.45 0.84
N LEU A 10 3.03 13.80 0.45
CA LEU A 10 2.66 12.47 0.95
C LEU A 10 3.69 11.42 0.53
N ALA A 11 4.20 11.47 -0.71
CA ALA A 11 5.26 10.57 -1.16
C ALA A 11 6.56 10.78 -0.35
N GLN A 12 6.95 12.03 -0.11
CA GLN A 12 8.11 12.35 0.72
C GLN A 12 7.93 11.87 2.17
N LEU A 13 6.74 12.03 2.74
CA LEU A 13 6.41 11.52 4.08
C LEU A 13 6.54 9.99 4.13
N ALA A 14 5.97 9.30 3.15
CA ALA A 14 6.04 7.84 3.08
C ALA A 14 7.50 7.34 3.04
N VAL A 15 8.30 7.90 2.15
CA VAL A 15 9.69 7.47 1.91
C VAL A 15 10.61 7.88 3.06
N ASN A 16 10.57 9.16 3.49
CA ASN A 16 11.55 9.71 4.41
C ASN A 16 11.21 9.43 5.88
N TYR A 17 9.91 9.31 6.22
CA TYR A 17 9.47 9.14 7.60
C TYR A 17 8.83 7.78 7.85
N SER A 18 7.79 7.38 7.08
CA SER A 18 7.02 6.17 7.39
C SER A 18 7.88 4.90 7.27
N VAL A 19 8.56 4.70 6.14
CA VAL A 19 9.48 3.56 5.96
C VAL A 19 10.95 3.93 6.17
N SER A 20 11.28 5.22 6.24
CA SER A 20 12.64 5.74 6.49
C SER A 20 13.67 5.09 5.57
N VAL A 21 13.47 5.27 4.27
CA VAL A 21 14.35 4.71 3.23
C VAL A 21 15.76 5.24 3.37
N LYS A 22 16.74 4.35 3.29
CA LYS A 22 18.17 4.66 3.29
C LYS A 22 18.77 4.49 1.89
N PRO A 23 19.93 5.12 1.63
CA PRO A 23 20.65 4.90 0.37
C PRO A 23 20.92 3.41 0.12
N GLN A 24 20.84 3.01 -1.15
CA GLN A 24 21.04 1.64 -1.66
C GLN A 24 19.95 0.61 -1.27
N GLU A 25 18.97 0.97 -0.44
CA GLU A 25 17.86 0.05 -0.13
C GLU A 25 16.97 -0.20 -1.35
N LYS A 26 16.44 -1.41 -1.45
CA LYS A 26 15.47 -1.83 -2.47
C LYS A 26 14.06 -1.61 -1.92
N VAL A 27 13.26 -0.81 -2.62
CA VAL A 27 11.93 -0.39 -2.19
C VAL A 27 10.89 -0.88 -3.17
N ILE A 28 10.04 -1.84 -2.76
CA ILE A 28 8.88 -2.22 -3.55
C ILE A 28 7.79 -1.17 -3.37
N ILE A 29 7.28 -0.65 -4.49
CA ILE A 29 6.14 0.26 -4.53
C ILE A 29 5.02 -0.44 -5.30
N SER A 30 3.92 -0.77 -4.62
CA SER A 30 2.81 -1.52 -5.20
C SER A 30 1.55 -0.66 -5.28
N GLY A 31 0.99 -0.52 -6.49
CA GLY A 31 -0.21 0.25 -6.76
C GLY A 31 -0.87 -0.13 -8.08
N ASN A 32 -1.86 0.64 -8.51
CA ASN A 32 -2.60 0.45 -9.76
C ASN A 32 -2.79 1.77 -10.49
N ILE A 33 -3.59 1.77 -11.58
CA ILE A 33 -3.81 2.95 -12.44
C ILE A 33 -4.42 4.14 -11.69
N GLU A 34 -5.30 3.91 -10.71
CA GLU A 34 -5.92 4.97 -9.91
C GLU A 34 -4.91 5.76 -9.07
N SER A 35 -3.74 5.18 -8.82
CA SER A 35 -2.67 5.78 -8.06
C SER A 35 -1.45 6.17 -8.90
N ILE A 36 -1.58 6.28 -10.22
CA ILE A 36 -0.43 6.46 -11.12
C ILE A 36 0.38 7.73 -10.79
N ASP A 37 -0.27 8.84 -10.50
CA ASP A 37 0.40 10.10 -10.15
C ASP A 37 1.18 9.95 -8.83
N PHE A 38 0.62 9.23 -7.87
CA PHE A 38 1.28 8.96 -6.60
C PHE A 38 2.43 7.95 -6.73
N LEU A 39 2.27 6.92 -7.57
CA LEU A 39 3.35 5.99 -7.93
C LEU A 39 4.56 6.73 -8.52
N VAL A 40 4.32 7.70 -9.41
CA VAL A 40 5.36 8.52 -10.02
C VAL A 40 6.08 9.36 -8.95
N GLU A 41 5.36 9.99 -8.03
CA GLU A 41 5.97 10.80 -6.97
C GLU A 41 6.71 9.94 -5.93
N LEU A 42 6.22 8.74 -5.61
CA LEU A 42 6.95 7.78 -4.77
C LEU A 42 8.25 7.31 -5.45
N TYR A 43 8.19 6.98 -6.73
CA TYR A 43 9.38 6.62 -7.51
C TYR A 43 10.44 7.72 -7.44
N LYS A 44 10.05 8.97 -7.71
CA LYS A 44 10.94 10.14 -7.62
C LYS A 44 11.53 10.29 -6.20
N ALA A 45 10.69 10.14 -5.17
CA ALA A 45 11.13 10.26 -3.79
C ALA A 45 12.16 9.18 -3.41
N VAL A 46 11.97 7.93 -3.87
CA VAL A 46 12.93 6.84 -3.64
C VAL A 46 14.24 7.09 -4.36
N ILE A 47 14.22 7.57 -5.62
CA ILE A 47 15.45 7.94 -6.36
C ILE A 47 16.18 9.08 -5.63
N LEU A 48 15.47 10.10 -5.15
CA LEU A 48 16.08 11.19 -4.41
C LEU A 48 16.68 10.75 -3.06
N ALA A 49 16.14 9.68 -2.46
CA ALA A 49 16.73 9.01 -1.30
C ALA A 49 17.94 8.14 -1.64
N LYS A 50 18.39 8.09 -2.90
CA LYS A 50 19.51 7.27 -3.42
C LYS A 50 19.26 5.76 -3.24
N ALA A 51 18.01 5.34 -3.31
CA ALA A 51 17.56 3.96 -3.18
C ALA A 51 17.03 3.42 -4.52
N HIS A 52 16.71 2.13 -4.57
CA HIS A 52 16.33 1.41 -5.78
C HIS A 52 14.83 1.08 -5.78
N PRO A 53 13.98 1.79 -6.55
CA PRO A 53 12.55 1.49 -6.62
C PRO A 53 12.29 0.24 -7.48
N ILE A 54 11.41 -0.62 -7.00
CA ILE A 54 10.86 -1.78 -7.72
C ILE A 54 9.36 -1.56 -7.81
N ILE A 55 8.83 -1.33 -9.03
CA ILE A 55 7.40 -1.09 -9.21
C ILE A 55 6.68 -2.42 -9.38
N ARG A 56 5.65 -2.63 -8.57
CA ARG A 56 4.65 -3.68 -8.76
C ARG A 56 3.33 -3.03 -9.15
N PHE A 57 2.94 -3.21 -10.40
CA PHE A 57 1.70 -2.67 -10.92
C PHE A 57 0.60 -3.73 -10.90
N ASN A 58 -0.50 -3.46 -10.22
CA ASN A 58 -1.66 -4.34 -10.17
C ASN A 58 -2.66 -3.91 -11.23
N LEU A 59 -3.01 -4.81 -12.14
CA LEU A 59 -4.03 -4.54 -13.14
C LEU A 59 -5.42 -4.58 -12.48
N PRO A 60 -6.22 -3.53 -12.60
CA PRO A 60 -7.58 -3.53 -12.08
C PRO A 60 -8.51 -4.39 -12.95
N ASN A 61 -9.64 -4.79 -12.39
CA ASN A 61 -10.70 -5.59 -13.05
C ASN A 61 -10.22 -6.96 -13.57
N THR A 62 -9.14 -7.49 -13.02
CA THR A 62 -8.64 -8.83 -13.37
C THR A 62 -9.03 -9.90 -12.35
N ASP A 63 -9.34 -9.50 -11.13
CA ASP A 63 -9.65 -10.43 -10.04
C ASP A 63 -10.99 -11.14 -10.28
N ASP A 64 -12.05 -10.45 -10.73
CA ASP A 64 -13.33 -11.09 -11.10
C ASP A 64 -13.12 -12.13 -12.20
N PHE A 65 -12.39 -11.76 -13.25
CA PHE A 65 -12.08 -12.70 -14.34
C PHE A 65 -11.29 -13.90 -13.85
N PHE A 66 -10.28 -13.67 -12.99
CA PHE A 66 -9.47 -14.74 -12.43
C PHE A 66 -10.33 -15.72 -11.64
N TYR A 67 -11.13 -15.28 -10.69
CA TYR A 67 -11.97 -16.18 -9.88
C TYR A 67 -13.06 -16.88 -10.70
N LYS A 68 -13.51 -16.29 -11.79
CA LYS A 68 -14.53 -16.88 -12.67
C LYS A 68 -13.97 -18.01 -13.53
N TYR A 69 -12.79 -17.83 -14.10
CA TYR A 69 -12.26 -18.70 -15.15
C TYR A 69 -11.02 -19.51 -14.75
N ALA A 70 -10.32 -19.14 -13.68
CA ALA A 70 -9.13 -19.87 -13.25
C ALA A 70 -9.43 -21.32 -12.89
N THR A 71 -8.55 -22.21 -13.34
CA THR A 71 -8.55 -23.63 -12.94
C THR A 71 -8.11 -23.76 -11.48
N LYS A 72 -8.34 -24.94 -10.90
CA LYS A 72 -7.87 -25.26 -9.55
C LYS A 72 -6.35 -25.08 -9.44
N GLU A 73 -5.60 -25.57 -10.41
CA GLU A 73 -4.13 -25.45 -10.46
C GLU A 73 -3.68 -23.99 -10.46
N GLN A 74 -4.35 -23.10 -11.23
CA GLN A 74 -4.04 -21.67 -11.24
C GLN A 74 -4.34 -20.99 -9.91
N ILE A 75 -5.42 -21.37 -9.24
CA ILE A 75 -5.78 -20.84 -7.91
C ILE A 75 -4.75 -21.29 -6.86
N GLU A 76 -4.30 -22.53 -6.91
CA GLU A 76 -3.36 -23.14 -5.96
C GLU A 76 -1.89 -22.81 -6.26
N ASN A 77 -1.59 -22.18 -7.39
CA ASN A 77 -0.22 -21.78 -7.76
C ASN A 77 0.30 -20.68 -6.84
N PHE A 78 1.35 -20.95 -6.06
CA PHE A 78 2.01 -19.96 -5.22
C PHE A 78 2.97 -19.10 -6.07
N PRO A 79 2.89 -17.75 -6.03
CA PRO A 79 3.75 -16.86 -6.82
C PRO A 79 5.15 -16.76 -6.19
N LYS A 80 5.95 -17.80 -6.39
CA LYS A 80 7.30 -17.93 -5.83
C LYS A 80 8.21 -16.77 -6.27
N GLU A 81 8.12 -16.39 -7.53
CA GLU A 81 8.92 -15.31 -8.13
C GLU A 81 8.71 -14.00 -7.39
N PHE A 82 7.47 -13.68 -7.06
CA PHE A 82 7.18 -12.47 -6.27
C PHE A 82 7.70 -12.59 -4.83
N MET A 83 7.58 -13.76 -4.22
CA MET A 83 8.12 -13.98 -2.88
C MET A 83 9.65 -13.85 -2.85
N ASP A 84 10.34 -14.30 -3.90
CA ASP A 84 11.79 -14.16 -4.02
C ASP A 84 12.22 -12.69 -4.20
N VAL A 85 11.47 -11.91 -4.98
CA VAL A 85 11.66 -10.45 -5.08
C VAL A 85 11.40 -9.77 -3.72
N LEU A 86 10.33 -10.15 -3.03
CA LEU A 86 9.97 -9.60 -1.74
C LEU A 86 11.04 -9.84 -0.67
N LYS A 87 11.65 -11.02 -0.65
CA LYS A 87 12.74 -11.36 0.28
C LYS A 87 14.03 -10.57 0.03
N GLN A 88 14.21 -10.03 -1.16
CA GLN A 88 15.36 -9.19 -1.52
C GLN A 88 15.11 -7.70 -1.28
N ALA A 89 13.89 -7.32 -0.93
CA ALA A 89 13.52 -5.93 -0.69
C ALA A 89 13.68 -5.55 0.79
N ASP A 90 14.11 -4.31 1.02
CA ASP A 90 14.28 -3.75 2.36
C ASP A 90 13.01 -3.05 2.84
N LYS A 91 12.24 -2.48 1.91
CA LYS A 91 11.02 -1.70 2.20
C LYS A 91 9.88 -2.08 1.26
N TYR A 92 8.66 -1.93 1.79
CA TYR A 92 7.43 -2.11 1.02
C TYR A 92 6.49 -0.93 1.22
N ILE A 93 6.09 -0.29 0.14
CA ILE A 93 5.06 0.76 0.13
C ILE A 93 3.89 0.25 -0.71
N GLY A 94 2.77 -0.05 -0.04
CA GLY A 94 1.52 -0.44 -0.69
C GLY A 94 0.59 0.75 -0.83
N ILE A 95 -0.04 0.90 -1.99
CA ILE A 95 -1.06 1.91 -2.22
C ILE A 95 -2.40 1.19 -2.32
N ASN A 96 -3.32 1.56 -1.44
CA ASN A 96 -4.67 1.04 -1.45
C ASN A 96 -5.58 2.01 -2.22
N THR A 97 -5.93 1.61 -3.42
CA THR A 97 -6.92 2.27 -4.28
C THR A 97 -7.82 1.22 -4.91
N LYS A 98 -9.05 1.59 -5.24
CA LYS A 98 -10.03 0.70 -5.87
C LYS A 98 -10.73 1.43 -7.01
N ILE A 99 -11.00 0.73 -8.11
CA ILE A 99 -11.93 1.18 -9.16
C ILE A 99 -13.36 0.78 -8.77
N ASN A 100 -13.51 -0.43 -8.26
CA ASN A 100 -14.78 -0.98 -7.80
C ASN A 100 -14.56 -1.76 -6.49
N THR A 101 -15.17 -1.32 -5.41
CA THR A 101 -15.09 -2.00 -4.10
C THR A 101 -15.90 -3.29 -4.06
N LYS A 102 -16.83 -3.46 -5.00
CA LYS A 102 -17.73 -4.62 -5.13
C LYS A 102 -17.31 -5.59 -6.24
N GLU A 103 -16.09 -5.49 -6.77
CA GLU A 103 -15.59 -6.30 -7.89
C GLU A 103 -15.79 -7.81 -7.69
N LEU A 104 -15.61 -8.28 -6.46
CA LEU A 104 -15.70 -9.72 -6.13
C LEU A 104 -17.06 -10.14 -5.57
N SER A 105 -18.09 -9.30 -5.62
CA SER A 105 -19.42 -9.64 -5.03
C SER A 105 -20.07 -10.86 -5.65
N SER A 106 -19.78 -11.18 -6.90
CA SER A 106 -20.28 -12.37 -7.63
C SER A 106 -19.29 -13.54 -7.69
N ALA A 107 -18.07 -13.35 -7.14
CA ALA A 107 -17.05 -14.40 -7.21
C ALA A 107 -17.33 -15.54 -6.22
N ASN A 108 -16.92 -16.77 -6.59
CA ASN A 108 -17.09 -17.94 -5.72
C ASN A 108 -16.26 -17.79 -4.44
N PRO A 109 -16.89 -17.78 -3.24
CA PRO A 109 -16.19 -17.59 -1.96
C PRO A 109 -15.16 -18.69 -1.66
N GLU A 110 -15.41 -19.94 -2.11
CA GLU A 110 -14.49 -21.05 -1.90
C GLU A 110 -13.18 -20.83 -2.68
N LYS A 111 -13.27 -20.36 -3.93
CA LYS A 111 -12.10 -20.03 -4.75
C LYS A 111 -11.30 -18.87 -4.12
N ILE A 112 -11.99 -17.83 -3.63
CA ILE A 112 -11.36 -16.70 -2.93
C ILE A 112 -10.61 -17.20 -1.70
N THR A 113 -11.27 -18.00 -0.86
CA THR A 113 -10.68 -18.58 0.36
C THR A 113 -9.48 -19.47 0.06
N ALA A 114 -9.59 -20.34 -0.95
CA ALA A 114 -8.49 -21.18 -1.39
C ALA A 114 -7.27 -20.35 -1.81
N ARG A 115 -7.49 -19.33 -2.66
CA ARG A 115 -6.42 -18.44 -3.11
C ARG A 115 -5.79 -17.68 -1.96
N GLN A 116 -6.58 -17.13 -1.05
CA GLN A 116 -6.09 -16.42 0.13
C GLN A 116 -5.19 -17.28 1.01
N LYS A 117 -5.53 -18.55 1.21
CA LYS A 117 -4.66 -19.50 1.95
C LYS A 117 -3.31 -19.69 1.26
N ILE A 118 -3.30 -19.82 -0.06
CA ILE A 118 -2.06 -19.98 -0.84
C ILE A 118 -1.16 -18.75 -0.75
N ILE A 119 -1.71 -17.56 -0.87
CA ILE A 119 -0.93 -16.31 -0.85
C ILE A 119 -0.68 -15.76 0.57
N HIS A 120 -1.26 -16.37 1.61
CA HIS A 120 -1.11 -15.95 3.00
C HIS A 120 0.36 -15.78 3.45
N PRO A 121 1.33 -16.64 3.07
CA PRO A 121 2.73 -16.46 3.43
C PRO A 121 3.31 -15.12 2.96
N ILE A 122 2.84 -14.58 1.81
CA ILE A 122 3.25 -13.26 1.31
C ILE A 122 2.75 -12.16 2.24
N SER A 123 1.47 -12.22 2.61
CA SER A 123 0.86 -11.26 3.53
C SER A 123 1.53 -11.31 4.91
N THR A 124 1.82 -12.52 5.40
CA THR A 124 2.55 -12.73 6.66
C THR A 124 3.94 -12.12 6.60
N TYR A 125 4.69 -12.35 5.53
CA TYR A 125 6.02 -11.76 5.36
C TYR A 125 5.97 -10.23 5.37
N ILE A 126 5.05 -9.62 4.61
CA ILE A 126 4.90 -8.17 4.56
C ILE A 126 4.44 -7.59 5.91
N CYS A 127 3.53 -8.27 6.63
CA CYS A 127 2.86 -7.71 7.80
C CYS A 127 3.54 -8.02 9.12
N ASN A 128 4.09 -9.22 9.28
CA ASN A 128 4.52 -9.75 10.56
C ASN A 128 6.05 -9.83 10.72
N GLU A 129 6.79 -9.85 9.61
CA GLU A 129 8.26 -9.95 9.64
C GLU A 129 8.89 -8.54 9.74
N LYS A 130 8.63 -7.85 10.86
CA LYS A 130 9.05 -6.44 11.08
C LYS A 130 10.56 -6.23 10.97
N ASP A 131 11.34 -7.26 11.31
CA ASP A 131 12.79 -7.20 11.28
C ASP A 131 13.37 -7.45 9.88
N LYS A 132 12.55 -7.98 8.95
CA LYS A 132 12.95 -8.28 7.57
C LYS A 132 12.55 -7.22 6.59
N ILE A 133 11.32 -6.68 6.71
CA ILE A 133 10.82 -5.65 5.81
C ILE A 133 10.00 -4.60 6.56
N ARG A 134 10.39 -3.33 6.44
CA ARG A 134 9.59 -2.23 6.96
C ARG A 134 8.57 -1.80 5.93
N ARG A 135 7.29 -1.74 6.33
CA ARG A 135 6.19 -1.42 5.42
C ARG A 135 5.40 -0.18 5.79
N CYS A 136 4.80 0.41 4.78
CA CYS A 136 3.73 1.41 4.90
C CYS A 136 2.63 1.09 3.88
N THR A 137 1.37 1.21 4.28
CA THR A 137 0.22 1.14 3.36
C THR A 137 -0.54 2.45 3.44
N ILE A 138 -0.83 3.04 2.28
CA ILE A 138 -1.45 4.36 2.16
C ILE A 138 -2.75 4.19 1.38
N ALA A 139 -3.87 4.60 1.98
CA ALA A 139 -5.11 4.79 1.25
C ALA A 139 -4.98 6.07 0.41
N PHE A 140 -4.83 5.92 -0.90
CA PHE A 140 -4.76 7.06 -1.80
C PHE A 140 -6.16 7.39 -2.33
N PRO A 141 -6.56 8.67 -2.35
CA PRO A 141 -7.92 9.05 -2.74
C PRO A 141 -8.27 8.58 -4.14
N CYS A 142 -9.44 7.97 -4.27
CA CYS A 142 -10.04 7.61 -5.54
C CYS A 142 -11.57 7.63 -5.41
N GLN A 143 -12.26 7.68 -6.55
CA GLN A 143 -13.73 7.82 -6.59
C GLN A 143 -14.44 6.72 -5.82
N ALA A 144 -14.00 5.47 -5.96
CA ALA A 144 -14.65 4.34 -5.28
C ALA A 144 -14.53 4.42 -3.74
N LEU A 145 -13.39 4.85 -3.22
CA LEU A 145 -13.21 5.03 -1.77
C LEU A 145 -13.99 6.24 -1.25
N ALA A 146 -14.10 7.32 -2.03
CA ALA A 146 -14.93 8.47 -1.67
C ALA A 146 -16.41 8.09 -1.58
N GLN A 147 -16.92 7.27 -2.52
CA GLN A 147 -18.28 6.73 -2.50
C GLN A 147 -18.54 5.85 -1.26
N GLU A 148 -17.61 4.98 -0.90
CA GLU A 148 -17.75 4.15 0.31
C GLU A 148 -17.73 5.01 1.60
N ALA A 149 -17.05 6.15 1.58
CA ALA A 149 -17.04 7.10 2.69
C ALA A 149 -18.23 8.08 2.67
N GLU A 150 -19.15 7.97 1.71
CA GLU A 150 -20.29 8.88 1.50
C GLU A 150 -19.85 10.34 1.33
N MET A 151 -18.70 10.56 0.69
CA MET A 151 -18.10 11.88 0.49
C MET A 151 -17.95 12.21 -1.00
N SER A 152 -17.88 13.50 -1.33
CA SER A 152 -17.36 13.90 -2.65
C SER A 152 -15.89 13.54 -2.76
N LEU A 153 -15.38 13.34 -3.98
CA LEU A 153 -13.94 13.04 -4.17
C LEU A 153 -13.07 14.15 -3.57
N THR A 154 -13.43 15.41 -3.77
CA THR A 154 -12.69 16.56 -3.24
C THR A 154 -12.64 16.58 -1.72
N ASP A 155 -13.76 16.31 -1.04
CA ASP A 155 -13.81 16.25 0.42
C ASP A 155 -13.00 15.08 0.95
N TYR A 156 -13.08 13.92 0.29
CA TYR A 156 -12.30 12.74 0.65
C TYR A 156 -10.81 12.96 0.44
N GLU A 157 -10.39 13.61 -0.64
CA GLU A 157 -9.00 14.03 -0.86
C GLU A 157 -8.50 14.93 0.26
N ASN A 158 -9.26 15.97 0.60
CA ASN A 158 -8.93 16.90 1.69
C ASN A 158 -8.77 16.13 3.01
N PHE A 159 -9.74 15.28 3.35
CA PHE A 159 -9.71 14.46 4.55
C PHE A 159 -8.45 13.58 4.63
N VAL A 160 -8.10 12.88 3.55
CA VAL A 160 -6.93 11.98 3.51
C VAL A 160 -5.63 12.79 3.64
N TYR A 161 -5.48 13.87 2.87
CA TYR A 161 -4.26 14.68 2.92
C TYR A 161 -4.09 15.39 4.27
N GLU A 162 -5.16 15.95 4.83
CA GLU A 162 -5.12 16.59 6.14
C GLU A 162 -4.79 15.58 7.24
N SER A 163 -5.35 14.37 7.18
CA SER A 163 -5.05 13.31 8.14
C SER A 163 -3.59 12.82 8.05
N CYS A 164 -3.04 12.74 6.85
CA CYS A 164 -1.68 12.21 6.61
C CYS A 164 -0.58 13.26 6.80
N LEU A 165 -0.80 14.51 6.39
CA LEU A 165 0.20 15.57 6.37
C LEU A 165 0.26 16.38 7.67
N GLN A 166 0.20 15.68 8.79
CA GLN A 166 0.32 16.25 10.13
C GLN A 166 1.78 16.48 10.55
N ASP A 167 1.99 17.25 11.61
CA ASP A 167 3.31 17.34 12.28
C ASP A 167 3.60 16.07 13.08
N TRP A 168 4.09 15.05 12.40
CA TRP A 168 4.39 13.74 12.99
C TRP A 168 5.45 13.79 14.10
N LYS A 169 6.33 14.80 14.13
CA LYS A 169 7.30 14.97 15.21
C LYS A 169 6.59 15.35 16.51
N LYS A 170 5.71 16.35 16.44
CA LYS A 170 4.88 16.79 17.57
C LYS A 170 3.95 15.68 18.05
N LEU A 171 3.29 14.97 17.13
CA LEU A 171 2.44 13.83 17.47
C LEU A 171 3.21 12.71 18.17
N LYS A 172 4.41 12.39 17.69
CA LYS A 172 5.27 11.39 18.34
C LYS A 172 5.61 11.74 19.79
N GLU A 173 5.87 13.01 20.09
CA GLU A 173 6.10 13.48 21.45
C GLU A 173 4.87 13.28 22.35
N GLN A 174 3.67 13.57 21.81
CA GLN A 174 2.41 13.35 22.52
C GLN A 174 2.15 11.86 22.78
N TYR A 175 2.33 11.02 21.77
CA TYR A 175 2.17 9.56 21.90
C TYR A 175 3.17 8.94 22.89
N ASN A 176 4.40 9.44 22.93
CA ASN A 176 5.38 8.98 23.91
C ASN A 176 4.98 9.29 25.36
N LYS A 177 4.26 10.41 25.61
CA LYS A 177 3.70 10.72 26.93
C LYS A 177 2.58 9.72 27.30
N ILE A 178 1.68 9.43 26.35
CA ILE A 178 0.61 8.46 26.55
C ILE A 178 1.18 7.05 26.79
N LYS A 179 2.17 6.65 25.99
CA LYS A 179 2.86 5.35 26.15
C LYS A 179 3.41 5.15 27.55
N LYS A 180 4.06 6.17 28.11
CA LYS A 180 4.61 6.12 29.49
C LYS A 180 3.53 5.91 30.56
N ILE A 181 2.30 6.42 30.34
CA ILE A 181 1.18 6.20 31.27
C ILE A 181 0.81 4.71 31.29
N PHE A 182 0.72 4.07 30.10
CA PHE A 182 0.38 2.64 30.01
C PHE A 182 1.53 1.71 30.46
N GLU A 183 2.78 2.13 30.34
CA GLU A 183 3.94 1.35 30.81
C GLU A 183 4.09 1.37 32.33
N ASN A 184 3.50 2.37 33.00
CA ASN A 184 3.55 2.54 34.47
C ASN A 184 2.24 2.10 35.16
N ALA A 185 1.24 1.60 34.43
CA ALA A 185 -0.03 1.08 34.95
C ALA A 185 0.02 -0.45 35.11
#